data_2de21aedc38f2e85c4fede3337c512e9
#
_entry.id   2de21aedc38f2e85c4fede3337c512e9
#
_cell.length_a   1.000
_cell.length_b   1.000
_cell.length_c   1.000
_cell.angle_alpha   90.00
_cell.angle_beta   90.00
_cell.angle_gamma   90.00
#
_symmetry.space_group_name_H-M   'P 1'
#
loop_
_entity.id
_entity.type
_entity.pdbx_description
1 polymer ?
#
loop_
_entity_poly.entity_id
_entity_poly.type
_entity_poly.pdbx_seq_one_letter_code
_entity_poly.pdbx_strand_id
1 'polypeptide(L)'
;MAAALFGCSSGAGRDTAPQTTASAEADTTKAAGEEAENAESASGDTTAAETKAEASIDDYVYDGDPIEIHLGDINSQFPLNLAYNLGYLQEEFEGSNVTFTMDYFQNGPAISEAFASGDLDFAEFGEQAAIAGISADYGYKIIGRNCDTETMYPLVVNKDITDAEGLKGAKVAVSVGTSAHYLLLTYLHSLGLSEDDIELVNTNDTVTLLASGEVQGAADQLAKFSSMIDAGDVHVLADGAVSETCQISAFVGRTEFCEKYPEITAKVLKVVQRVDDWMAESEDNQKKAFTTLAEITQREETWFSTMYSGSNFGINLTEQDLRVLGEVLEFMKSNDLLSNPDITMDDILELKYLEMAGYR
;
A
#
# COMPACT_ATOMS: atom_id res chain seq x y z
N MET A 1 26.49 1.44 49.59
CA MET A 1 27.96 1.53 49.50
C MET A 1 28.32 1.75 48.04
N ALA A 2 28.84 2.96 47.78
CA ALA A 2 29.92 3.39 46.89
C ALA A 2 29.67 3.10 45.39
N ALA A 3 29.36 4.02 44.46
CA ALA A 3 29.96 5.31 44.07
C ALA A 3 31.41 5.18 43.51
N ALA A 4 31.54 5.51 42.19
CA ALA A 4 32.65 6.18 41.49
C ALA A 4 32.26 6.20 39.99
N LEU A 5 31.95 7.30 39.29
CA LEU A 5 32.58 8.59 38.96
C LEU A 5 34.00 8.46 38.40
N PHE A 6 34.15 8.94 37.19
CA PHE A 6 35.25 9.72 36.54
C PHE A 6 35.09 9.50 35.03
N GLY A 7 35.10 10.48 34.11
CA GLY A 7 35.53 11.84 34.16
C GLY A 7 36.08 12.24 32.79
N CYS A 8 35.62 13.36 32.29
CA CYS A 8 36.01 14.25 31.23
C CYS A 8 37.36 14.12 30.52
N SER A 9 37.38 14.46 29.18
CA SER A 9 38.21 15.56 28.64
C SER A 9 38.04 15.58 27.10
N SER A 10 37.38 16.52 26.49
CA SER A 10 37.77 17.83 25.89
C SER A 10 38.95 17.76 24.91
N GLY A 11 38.69 18.18 23.67
CA GLY A 11 39.70 18.54 22.69
C GLY A 11 39.06 19.11 21.42
N ALA A 12 39.00 20.44 21.37
CA ALA A 12 38.61 21.24 20.21
C ALA A 12 39.75 21.35 19.19
N GLY A 13 39.43 21.46 17.92
CA GLY A 13 40.35 21.85 16.86
C GLY A 13 39.59 22.31 15.63
N ARG A 14 39.41 23.62 15.50
CA ARG A 14 39.09 24.36 14.27
C ARG A 14 40.28 24.31 13.32
N ASP A 15 39.96 24.29 11.99
CA ASP A 15 40.55 25.23 11.01
C ASP A 15 39.91 24.99 9.62
N THR A 16 39.16 25.97 9.21
CA THR A 16 39.29 26.93 8.08
C THR A 16 39.53 26.37 6.68
N ALA A 17 38.58 26.76 5.84
CA ALA A 17 38.60 26.75 4.37
C ALA A 17 39.76 27.64 3.80
N PRO A 18 40.03 27.54 2.47
CA PRO A 18 39.66 28.70 1.68
C PRO A 18 38.98 28.41 0.35
N GLN A 19 38.11 29.37 0.01
CA GLN A 19 37.59 29.67 -1.31
C GLN A 19 38.70 30.10 -2.25
N THR A 20 38.54 29.78 -3.56
CA THR A 20 39.03 30.65 -4.65
C THR A 20 38.05 30.65 -5.81
N THR A 21 37.65 31.83 -6.12
CA THR A 21 36.88 32.35 -7.24
C THR A 21 37.78 32.57 -8.46
N ALA A 22 37.19 32.42 -9.68
CA ALA A 22 37.34 33.23 -10.92
C ALA A 22 36.63 32.51 -12.06
N SER A 23 35.58 32.98 -12.64
CA SER A 23 35.25 34.17 -13.45
C SER A 23 35.84 34.21 -14.86
N ALA A 24 34.86 34.42 -15.81
CA ALA A 24 34.89 35.08 -17.10
C ALA A 24 35.31 34.19 -18.30
N GLU A 25 34.78 34.31 -19.43
CA GLU A 25 33.85 35.12 -20.22
C GLU A 25 33.70 34.48 -21.60
N ALA A 26 32.54 34.51 -22.14
CA ALA A 26 32.03 34.79 -23.47
C ALA A 26 33.03 34.91 -24.64
N ASP A 27 32.70 34.30 -25.76
CA ASP A 27 32.59 35.04 -27.02
C ASP A 27 31.68 34.34 -28.05
N THR A 28 30.93 35.17 -28.74
CA THR A 28 29.98 34.98 -29.82
C THR A 28 30.69 34.93 -31.16
N THR A 29 30.14 34.20 -32.14
CA THR A 29 29.91 34.65 -33.53
C THR A 29 29.19 33.58 -34.37
N LYS A 30 28.22 33.88 -34.93
CA LYS A 30 27.30 34.12 -36.03
C LYS A 30 27.90 33.91 -37.42
N ALA A 31 27.18 33.16 -38.29
CA ALA A 31 26.81 33.35 -39.71
C ALA A 31 26.37 31.98 -40.29
N ALA A 32 25.21 31.74 -40.83
CA ALA A 32 24.40 32.24 -41.95
C ALA A 32 24.95 31.87 -43.35
N GLY A 33 24.10 31.20 -44.13
CA GLY A 33 24.20 31.03 -45.58
C GLY A 33 23.78 29.62 -46.01
N GLU A 34 22.58 29.43 -46.41
CA GLU A 34 21.90 29.53 -47.74
C GLU A 34 22.16 28.35 -48.68
N GLU A 35 21.05 27.68 -48.99
CA GLU A 35 20.44 27.16 -50.21
C GLU A 35 21.28 26.30 -51.20
N ALA A 36 20.74 25.15 -51.59
CA ALA A 36 20.02 24.95 -52.85
C ALA A 36 19.72 23.47 -53.13
N GLU A 37 18.52 23.25 -53.62
CA GLU A 37 17.91 22.15 -54.32
C GLU A 37 18.85 21.22 -55.10
N ASN A 38 18.59 19.91 -55.05
CA ASN A 38 18.23 19.20 -56.29
C ASN A 38 17.55 17.86 -56.01
N ALA A 39 16.45 17.63 -56.70
CA ALA A 39 15.73 16.37 -56.76
C ALA A 39 16.41 15.44 -57.77
N GLU A 40 16.49 14.14 -57.43
CA GLU A 40 16.18 13.09 -58.41
C GLU A 40 15.99 11.74 -57.79
N SER A 41 14.93 11.13 -58.15
CA SER A 41 14.37 9.80 -58.10
C SER A 41 15.36 8.64 -58.14
N ALA A 42 15.15 7.67 -57.24
CA ALA A 42 15.21 6.24 -57.58
C ALA A 42 14.56 5.37 -56.52
N SER A 43 13.44 4.77 -56.88
CA SER A 43 13.12 3.36 -56.78
C SER A 43 13.33 2.64 -55.43
N GLY A 44 12.26 2.35 -54.75
CA GLY A 44 11.77 1.11 -54.21
C GLY A 44 12.78 0.19 -53.48
N ASP A 45 12.69 0.24 -52.16
CA ASP A 45 12.70 -1.01 -51.42
C ASP A 45 11.72 -0.84 -50.20
N THR A 46 10.55 -1.47 -50.38
CA THR A 46 9.54 -1.57 -49.33
C THR A 46 10.00 -2.71 -48.44
N THR A 47 10.88 -2.42 -47.49
CA THR A 47 11.03 -3.27 -46.34
C THR A 47 9.77 -3.10 -45.52
N ALA A 48 8.89 -4.11 -45.65
CA ALA A 48 7.81 -4.31 -44.72
C ALA A 48 8.41 -4.30 -43.31
N ALA A 49 8.09 -3.29 -42.52
CA ALA A 49 8.21 -3.38 -41.09
C ALA A 49 7.29 -4.52 -40.68
N GLU A 50 7.87 -5.69 -40.42
CA GLU A 50 7.19 -6.72 -39.66
C GLU A 50 6.83 -6.08 -38.33
N THR A 51 5.55 -5.74 -38.18
CA THR A 51 4.92 -5.53 -36.88
C THR A 51 5.09 -6.88 -36.18
N LYS A 52 6.12 -7.02 -35.33
CA LYS A 52 6.11 -8.06 -34.32
C LYS A 52 4.80 -7.88 -33.59
N ALA A 53 3.86 -8.82 -33.72
CA ALA A 53 2.77 -8.94 -32.81
C ALA A 53 3.43 -8.96 -31.41
N GLU A 54 3.10 -8.00 -30.57
CA GLU A 54 3.53 -8.01 -29.18
C GLU A 54 3.04 -9.35 -28.62
N ALA A 55 3.99 -10.19 -28.19
CA ALA A 55 3.66 -11.48 -27.61
C ALA A 55 2.75 -11.20 -26.40
N SER A 56 1.67 -11.96 -26.26
CA SER A 56 0.79 -11.84 -25.10
C SER A 56 1.63 -12.01 -23.84
N ILE A 57 1.34 -11.19 -22.81
CA ILE A 57 2.02 -11.33 -21.52
C ILE A 57 1.86 -12.75 -20.94
N ASP A 58 0.83 -13.47 -21.34
CA ASP A 58 0.59 -14.86 -20.94
C ASP A 58 1.64 -15.83 -21.48
N ASP A 59 2.19 -15.55 -22.66
CA ASP A 59 3.23 -16.37 -23.30
C ASP A 59 4.65 -16.00 -22.86
N TYR A 60 4.78 -14.97 -22.01
CA TYR A 60 6.10 -14.52 -21.56
C TYR A 60 6.72 -15.52 -20.59
N VAL A 61 7.94 -15.98 -20.91
CA VAL A 61 8.80 -16.84 -20.09
C VAL A 61 10.12 -16.12 -19.88
N TYR A 62 10.49 -15.91 -18.63
CA TYR A 62 11.79 -15.31 -18.30
C TYR A 62 12.87 -16.39 -18.33
N ASP A 63 13.87 -16.20 -19.19
CA ASP A 63 15.01 -17.13 -19.42
C ASP A 63 16.37 -16.50 -19.06
N GLY A 64 16.38 -15.33 -18.42
CA GLY A 64 17.59 -14.66 -17.93
C GLY A 64 18.24 -15.33 -16.74
N ASP A 65 19.13 -14.62 -16.06
CA ASP A 65 19.73 -15.07 -14.81
C ASP A 65 18.67 -15.35 -13.74
N PRO A 66 18.86 -16.37 -12.87
CA PRO A 66 17.89 -16.70 -11.83
C PRO A 66 17.53 -15.49 -10.96
N ILE A 67 16.23 -15.31 -10.73
CA ILE A 67 15.67 -14.25 -9.88
C ILE A 67 14.91 -14.91 -8.73
N GLU A 68 15.14 -14.43 -7.51
CA GLU A 68 14.27 -14.69 -6.36
C GLU A 68 13.47 -13.43 -6.07
N ILE A 69 12.15 -13.55 -6.08
CA ILE A 69 11.20 -12.46 -5.83
C ILE A 69 10.74 -12.54 -4.38
N HIS A 70 10.93 -11.45 -3.64
CA HIS A 70 10.59 -11.35 -2.23
C HIS A 70 9.24 -10.67 -2.04
N LEU A 71 8.31 -11.38 -1.43
CA LEU A 71 6.93 -10.95 -1.18
C LEU A 71 6.73 -10.61 0.28
N GLY A 72 5.92 -9.59 0.57
CA GLY A 72 5.56 -9.18 1.93
C GLY A 72 4.06 -9.18 2.18
N ASP A 73 3.63 -9.64 3.35
CA ASP A 73 2.24 -9.64 3.79
C ASP A 73 2.12 -9.31 5.29
N ILE A 74 1.01 -8.68 5.70
CA ILE A 74 0.70 -8.37 7.11
C ILE A 74 -0.17 -9.43 7.80
N ASN A 75 -0.20 -10.67 7.30
CA ASN A 75 -1.03 -11.78 7.83
C ASN A 75 -2.54 -11.51 7.82
N SER A 76 -3.01 -10.60 6.98
CA SER A 76 -4.45 -10.28 6.88
C SER A 76 -4.90 -9.94 5.47
N GLN A 77 -4.00 -9.93 4.52
CA GLN A 77 -4.28 -9.71 3.11
C GLN A 77 -4.41 -11.07 2.39
N PHE A 78 -5.22 -11.15 1.33
CA PHE A 78 -5.58 -12.45 0.77
C PHE A 78 -4.89 -12.82 -0.52
N PRO A 79 -5.01 -12.03 -1.61
CA PRO A 79 -4.71 -12.61 -2.91
C PRO A 79 -3.24 -12.96 -3.10
N LEU A 80 -2.32 -12.06 -2.72
CA LEU A 80 -0.88 -12.33 -2.86
C LEU A 80 -0.43 -13.50 -1.97
N ASN A 81 -0.92 -13.53 -0.72
CA ASN A 81 -0.64 -14.62 0.21
C ASN A 81 -1.12 -15.97 -0.34
N LEU A 82 -2.37 -16.01 -0.82
CA LEU A 82 -2.94 -17.21 -1.43
C LEU A 82 -2.25 -17.58 -2.75
N ALA A 83 -1.89 -16.60 -3.57
CA ALA A 83 -1.15 -16.81 -4.82
C ALA A 83 0.17 -17.56 -4.56
N TYR A 84 0.87 -17.20 -3.50
CA TYR A 84 2.08 -17.87 -3.07
C TYR A 84 1.81 -19.26 -2.46
N ASN A 85 0.95 -19.34 -1.44
CA ASN A 85 0.77 -20.56 -0.63
C ASN A 85 -0.04 -21.66 -1.32
N LEU A 86 -0.92 -21.32 -2.28
CA LEU A 86 -1.64 -22.28 -3.10
C LEU A 86 -0.86 -22.67 -4.38
N GLY A 87 0.31 -22.06 -4.63
CA GLY A 87 1.19 -22.42 -5.73
C GLY A 87 0.85 -21.76 -7.07
N TYR A 88 -0.06 -20.77 -7.12
CA TYR A 88 -0.43 -20.09 -8.36
C TYR A 88 0.75 -19.32 -9.00
N LEU A 89 1.60 -18.69 -8.18
CA LEU A 89 2.80 -18.01 -8.66
C LEU A 89 3.79 -19.03 -9.24
N GLN A 90 4.03 -20.13 -8.53
CA GLN A 90 4.95 -21.18 -8.98
C GLN A 90 4.47 -21.83 -10.28
N GLU A 91 3.14 -22.04 -10.43
CA GLU A 91 2.53 -22.57 -11.65
C GLU A 91 2.70 -21.60 -12.82
N GLU A 92 2.40 -20.32 -12.63
CA GLU A 92 2.47 -19.30 -13.69
C GLU A 92 3.89 -19.09 -14.21
N PHE A 93 4.88 -19.24 -13.34
CA PHE A 93 6.29 -19.09 -13.68
C PHE A 93 7.00 -20.43 -13.92
N GLU A 94 6.25 -21.52 -14.13
CA GLU A 94 6.84 -22.80 -14.49
C GLU A 94 7.65 -22.69 -15.78
N GLY A 95 8.91 -23.16 -15.75
CA GLY A 95 9.85 -23.04 -16.86
C GLY A 95 10.59 -21.71 -16.94
N SER A 96 10.26 -20.74 -16.10
CA SER A 96 11.02 -19.50 -15.93
C SER A 96 12.12 -19.66 -14.85
N ASN A 97 13.19 -18.86 -14.96
CA ASN A 97 14.23 -18.78 -13.93
C ASN A 97 13.82 -17.85 -12.78
N VAL A 98 12.57 -18.00 -12.29
CA VAL A 98 11.98 -17.16 -11.23
C VAL A 98 11.54 -18.05 -10.06
N THR A 99 11.88 -17.63 -8.85
CA THR A 99 11.44 -18.24 -7.59
C THR A 99 10.85 -17.17 -6.68
N PHE A 100 10.08 -17.58 -5.67
CA PHE A 100 9.39 -16.68 -4.76
C PHE A 100 9.66 -17.06 -3.31
N THR A 101 9.76 -16.04 -2.44
CA THR A 101 9.72 -16.17 -0.98
C THR A 101 8.64 -15.26 -0.43
N MET A 102 8.14 -15.55 0.77
CA MET A 102 7.10 -14.76 1.44
C MET A 102 7.51 -14.49 2.88
N ASP A 103 7.57 -13.21 3.24
CA ASP A 103 7.82 -12.74 4.60
C ASP A 103 6.57 -12.13 5.21
N TYR A 104 6.38 -12.36 6.52
CA TYR A 104 5.21 -11.90 7.25
C TYR A 104 5.56 -10.81 8.26
N PHE A 105 4.84 -9.70 8.19
CA PHE A 105 5.08 -8.50 8.99
C PHE A 105 3.91 -8.24 9.96
N GLN A 106 4.17 -7.46 10.99
CA GLN A 106 3.14 -7.13 11.98
C GLN A 106 2.21 -6.00 11.52
N ASN A 107 2.70 -5.10 10.66
CA ASN A 107 1.98 -3.93 10.19
C ASN A 107 2.62 -3.33 8.92
N GLY A 108 1.91 -2.37 8.30
CA GLY A 108 2.37 -1.70 7.08
C GLY A 108 3.68 -0.93 7.23
N PRO A 109 3.94 -0.16 8.30
CA PRO A 109 5.23 0.49 8.50
C PRO A 109 6.42 -0.46 8.46
N ALA A 110 6.31 -1.66 9.04
CA ALA A 110 7.38 -2.66 8.99
C ALA A 110 7.64 -3.17 7.55
N ILE A 111 6.60 -3.30 6.72
CA ILE A 111 6.74 -3.59 5.28
C ILE A 111 7.47 -2.44 4.56
N SER A 112 7.07 -1.19 4.85
CA SER A 112 7.71 -0.02 4.24
C SER A 112 9.20 0.05 4.57
N GLU A 113 9.61 -0.27 5.80
CA GLU A 113 11.02 -0.35 6.21
C GLU A 113 11.78 -1.46 5.48
N ALA A 114 11.13 -2.61 5.21
CA ALA A 114 11.73 -3.70 4.44
C ALA A 114 11.95 -3.31 2.97
N PHE A 115 11.05 -2.52 2.37
CA PHE A 115 11.30 -1.93 1.05
C PHE A 115 12.49 -0.96 1.07
N ALA A 116 12.60 -0.10 2.10
CA ALA A 116 13.72 0.82 2.26
C ALA A 116 15.07 0.08 2.36
N SER A 117 15.07 -1.14 2.93
CA SER A 117 16.24 -2.01 3.01
C SER A 117 16.52 -2.78 1.71
N GLY A 118 15.58 -2.78 0.75
CA GLY A 118 15.67 -3.56 -0.49
C GLY A 118 15.33 -5.04 -0.33
N ASP A 119 14.70 -5.42 0.79
CA ASP A 119 14.38 -6.81 1.13
C ASP A 119 13.09 -7.32 0.49
N LEU A 120 12.26 -6.44 -0.11
CA LEU A 120 11.00 -6.78 -0.75
C LEU A 120 10.92 -6.28 -2.19
N ASP A 121 10.21 -7.04 -3.03
CA ASP A 121 9.87 -6.67 -4.41
C ASP A 121 8.39 -6.30 -4.55
N PHE A 122 7.48 -7.05 -3.89
CA PHE A 122 6.04 -6.80 -3.89
C PHE A 122 5.45 -7.01 -2.50
N ALA A 123 4.41 -6.23 -2.18
CA ALA A 123 3.64 -6.44 -0.96
C ALA A 123 2.22 -5.87 -1.06
N GLU A 124 1.35 -6.29 -0.13
CA GLU A 124 0.00 -5.78 0.06
C GLU A 124 -0.15 -5.22 1.48
N PHE A 125 -0.53 -3.93 1.60
CA PHE A 125 -0.80 -3.28 2.90
C PHE A 125 -1.57 -1.97 2.73
N GLY A 126 -2.01 -1.39 3.86
CA GLY A 126 -2.87 -0.20 3.86
C GLY A 126 -2.22 1.03 3.22
N GLU A 127 -3.03 1.79 2.50
CA GLU A 127 -2.66 2.96 1.68
C GLU A 127 -1.89 4.03 2.45
N GLN A 128 -2.23 4.29 3.72
CA GLN A 128 -1.54 5.31 4.50
C GLN A 128 -0.06 4.97 4.73
N ALA A 129 0.22 3.73 5.14
CA ALA A 129 1.59 3.28 5.33
C ALA A 129 2.35 3.24 3.99
N ALA A 130 1.65 2.89 2.89
CA ALA A 130 2.24 2.93 1.55
C ALA A 130 2.62 4.36 1.14
N ILE A 131 1.71 5.33 1.28
CA ILE A 131 1.95 6.73 0.95
C ILE A 131 3.06 7.33 1.84
N ALA A 132 3.06 7.01 3.15
CA ALA A 132 4.09 7.47 4.07
C ALA A 132 5.49 7.01 3.65
N GLY A 133 5.66 5.74 3.31
CA GLY A 133 6.95 5.21 2.84
C GLY A 133 7.37 5.77 1.48
N ILE A 134 6.43 5.98 0.55
CA ILE A 134 6.72 6.66 -0.72
C ILE A 134 7.20 8.09 -0.45
N SER A 135 6.55 8.81 0.46
CA SER A 135 6.98 10.17 0.83
C SER A 135 8.36 10.22 1.50
N ALA A 136 8.80 9.10 2.07
CA ALA A 136 10.12 8.92 2.66
C ALA A 136 11.17 8.38 1.67
N ASP A 137 10.80 8.23 0.39
CA ASP A 137 11.66 7.74 -0.70
C ASP A 137 12.16 6.29 -0.46
N TYR A 138 11.26 5.40 -0.02
CA TYR A 138 11.57 4.00 0.25
C TYR A 138 11.60 3.12 -1.02
N GLY A 139 11.56 3.71 -2.19
CA GLY A 139 11.85 3.07 -3.47
C GLY A 139 10.76 2.16 -4.03
N TYR A 140 9.49 2.36 -3.68
CA TYR A 140 8.35 1.64 -4.23
C TYR A 140 7.21 2.57 -4.64
N LYS A 141 6.25 2.05 -5.41
CA LYS A 141 5.02 2.74 -5.81
C LYS A 141 3.82 1.81 -5.69
N ILE A 142 2.63 2.40 -5.59
CA ILE A 142 1.37 1.67 -5.72
C ILE A 142 1.19 1.32 -7.20
N ILE A 143 1.13 0.03 -7.51
CA ILE A 143 0.98 -0.50 -8.87
C ILE A 143 -0.37 -1.17 -9.12
N GLY A 144 -1.22 -1.21 -8.11
CA GLY A 144 -2.56 -1.75 -8.10
C GLY A 144 -3.15 -1.72 -6.70
N ARG A 145 -4.26 -2.40 -6.51
CA ARG A 145 -4.83 -2.64 -5.18
C ARG A 145 -5.04 -4.14 -4.93
N ASN A 146 -5.27 -4.50 -3.70
CA ASN A 146 -5.78 -5.80 -3.31
C ASN A 146 -7.31 -5.75 -3.20
N CYS A 147 -7.80 -4.82 -2.38
CA CYS A 147 -9.22 -4.57 -2.20
C CYS A 147 -9.47 -3.14 -1.74
N ASP A 148 -10.72 -2.71 -1.84
CA ASP A 148 -11.28 -1.63 -1.06
C ASP A 148 -12.31 -2.16 -0.06
N THR A 149 -12.54 -1.41 1.02
CA THR A 149 -13.53 -1.78 2.03
C THR A 149 -14.09 -0.56 2.74
N GLU A 150 -15.42 -0.50 2.81
CA GLU A 150 -16.14 0.55 3.55
C GLU A 150 -16.37 0.17 5.02
N THR A 151 -16.46 -1.12 5.32
CA THR A 151 -16.95 -1.60 6.62
C THR A 151 -15.88 -2.26 7.49
N MET A 152 -14.70 -2.52 6.97
CA MET A 152 -13.68 -3.30 7.67
C MET A 152 -13.03 -2.59 8.85
N TYR A 153 -13.01 -1.26 8.84
CA TYR A 153 -12.39 -0.43 9.88
C TYR A 153 -13.40 0.54 10.52
N PRO A 154 -14.44 0.05 11.20
CA PRO A 154 -15.46 0.90 11.80
C PRO A 154 -14.96 1.62 13.05
N LEU A 155 -15.69 2.67 13.41
CA LEU A 155 -15.73 3.20 14.78
C LEU A 155 -16.73 2.35 15.60
N VAL A 156 -16.20 1.54 16.49
CA VAL A 156 -16.98 0.72 17.43
C VAL A 156 -17.04 1.41 18.79
N VAL A 157 -18.22 1.48 19.37
CA VAL A 157 -18.44 2.11 20.66
C VAL A 157 -19.17 1.19 21.63
N ASN A 158 -19.06 1.48 22.93
CA ASN A 158 -19.85 0.77 23.92
C ASN A 158 -21.35 1.08 23.73
N LYS A 159 -22.21 0.18 24.20
CA LYS A 159 -23.67 0.23 23.98
C LYS A 159 -24.37 1.50 24.46
N ASP A 160 -23.73 2.27 25.35
CA ASP A 160 -24.32 3.45 25.96
C ASP A 160 -24.15 4.71 25.09
N ILE A 161 -23.24 4.68 24.11
CA ILE A 161 -23.03 5.73 23.09
C ILE A 161 -23.86 5.35 21.86
N THR A 162 -24.90 6.12 21.56
CA THR A 162 -25.84 5.84 20.47
C THR A 162 -25.79 6.85 19.32
N ASP A 163 -25.06 7.94 19.50
CA ASP A 163 -24.97 9.04 18.55
C ASP A 163 -23.68 9.86 18.75
N ALA A 164 -23.48 10.85 17.88
CA ALA A 164 -22.34 11.77 17.91
C ALA A 164 -22.22 12.57 19.21
N GLU A 165 -23.33 12.92 19.84
CA GLU A 165 -23.29 13.70 21.09
C GLU A 165 -22.71 12.88 22.25
N GLY A 166 -22.97 11.56 22.26
CA GLY A 166 -22.39 10.64 23.24
C GLY A 166 -20.89 10.42 23.08
N LEU A 167 -20.30 10.76 21.93
CA LEU A 167 -18.85 10.71 21.71
C LEU A 167 -18.10 11.88 22.34
N LYS A 168 -18.75 13.02 22.61
CA LYS A 168 -18.06 14.21 23.13
C LYS A 168 -17.40 13.93 24.47
N GLY A 169 -16.09 14.14 24.52
CA GLY A 169 -15.26 13.87 25.69
C GLY A 169 -14.99 12.37 25.95
N ALA A 170 -15.45 11.47 25.06
CA ALA A 170 -15.17 10.05 25.18
C ALA A 170 -13.71 9.74 24.81
N LYS A 171 -13.13 8.73 25.47
CA LYS A 171 -11.84 8.16 25.08
C LYS A 171 -12.05 7.19 23.93
N VAL A 172 -11.34 7.43 22.84
CA VAL A 172 -11.38 6.59 21.63
C VAL A 172 -10.00 6.07 21.31
N ALA A 173 -9.85 4.74 21.31
CA ALA A 173 -8.59 4.06 21.02
C ALA A 173 -8.38 3.84 19.53
N VAL A 174 -7.19 4.15 19.03
CA VAL A 174 -6.78 3.88 17.65
C VAL A 174 -5.26 3.84 17.55
N SER A 175 -4.72 3.10 16.59
CA SER A 175 -3.29 3.19 16.24
C SER A 175 -3.06 4.36 15.29
N VAL A 176 -2.40 5.40 15.77
CA VAL A 176 -2.12 6.62 14.99
C VAL A 176 -1.20 6.32 13.80
N GLY A 177 -1.47 6.94 12.64
CA GLY A 177 -0.70 6.73 11.40
C GLY A 177 -1.11 5.47 10.63
N THR A 178 -2.29 4.90 10.94
CA THR A 178 -2.88 3.77 10.20
C THR A 178 -4.16 4.19 9.47
N SER A 179 -4.64 3.36 8.53
CA SER A 179 -5.92 3.59 7.86
C SER A 179 -7.09 3.73 8.84
N ALA A 180 -7.08 2.98 9.95
CA ALA A 180 -8.07 3.12 11.01
C ALA A 180 -8.08 4.53 11.64
N HIS A 181 -6.92 5.17 11.77
CA HIS A 181 -6.82 6.55 12.27
C HIS A 181 -7.44 7.56 11.29
N TYR A 182 -7.10 7.47 10.00
CA TYR A 182 -7.70 8.31 8.97
C TYR A 182 -9.23 8.16 8.94
N LEU A 183 -9.70 6.91 8.91
CA LEU A 183 -11.13 6.61 8.86
C LEU A 183 -11.85 7.12 10.10
N LEU A 184 -11.28 6.96 11.31
CA LEU A 184 -11.84 7.53 12.54
C LEU A 184 -12.05 9.04 12.39
N LEU A 185 -11.04 9.79 11.94
CA LEU A 185 -11.17 11.25 11.80
C LEU A 185 -12.20 11.62 10.72
N THR A 186 -12.26 10.86 9.63
CA THR A 186 -13.28 11.03 8.59
C THR A 186 -14.70 10.77 9.14
N TYR A 187 -14.86 9.72 9.96
CA TYR A 187 -16.14 9.41 10.61
C TYR A 187 -16.57 10.50 11.60
N LEU A 188 -15.63 10.98 12.42
CA LEU A 188 -15.91 12.11 13.32
C LEU A 188 -16.40 13.32 12.53
N HIS A 189 -15.71 13.65 11.44
CA HIS A 189 -16.11 14.78 10.59
C HIS A 189 -17.49 14.57 9.96
N SER A 190 -17.82 13.38 9.47
CA SER A 190 -19.17 13.07 8.93
C SER A 190 -20.27 13.14 9.98
N LEU A 191 -19.92 12.92 11.25
CA LEU A 191 -20.80 13.07 12.40
C LEU A 191 -20.87 14.51 12.93
N GLY A 192 -20.16 15.47 12.30
CA GLY A 192 -20.09 16.88 12.72
C GLY A 192 -19.19 17.11 13.93
N LEU A 193 -18.26 16.20 14.19
CA LEU A 193 -17.25 16.26 15.25
C LEU A 193 -15.85 16.46 14.66
N SER A 194 -14.89 16.75 15.52
CA SER A 194 -13.47 16.81 15.24
C SER A 194 -12.68 15.97 16.24
N GLU A 195 -11.37 15.84 16.03
CA GLU A 195 -10.49 15.16 17.00
C GLU A 195 -10.51 15.83 18.38
N ASP A 196 -10.69 17.16 18.42
CA ASP A 196 -10.77 17.94 19.68
C ASP A 196 -12.04 17.62 20.51
N ASP A 197 -13.05 16.99 19.90
CA ASP A 197 -14.27 16.60 20.61
C ASP A 197 -14.14 15.25 21.35
N ILE A 198 -13.04 14.51 21.16
CA ILE A 198 -12.75 13.23 21.82
C ILE A 198 -11.40 13.28 22.55
N GLU A 199 -11.14 12.31 23.43
CA GLU A 199 -9.81 12.03 23.96
C GLU A 199 -9.20 10.85 23.15
N LEU A 200 -8.37 11.13 22.14
CA LEU A 200 -7.73 10.11 21.33
C LEU A 200 -6.67 9.37 22.15
N VAL A 201 -6.74 8.03 22.18
CA VAL A 201 -5.80 7.14 22.86
C VAL A 201 -5.00 6.35 21.81
N ASN A 202 -3.74 6.74 21.60
CA ASN A 202 -2.85 6.04 20.66
C ASN A 202 -2.40 4.69 21.22
N THR A 203 -2.88 3.59 20.64
CA THR A 203 -2.56 2.22 21.08
C THR A 203 -2.85 1.18 19.98
N ASN A 204 -2.16 0.03 20.05
CA ASN A 204 -2.51 -1.18 19.30
C ASN A 204 -3.42 -2.14 20.09
N ASP A 205 -3.68 -1.87 21.38
CA ASP A 205 -4.49 -2.71 22.27
C ASP A 205 -5.97 -2.25 22.31
N THR A 206 -6.52 -1.83 21.18
CA THR A 206 -7.84 -1.22 21.03
C THR A 206 -8.95 -2.05 21.64
N VAL A 207 -8.96 -3.37 21.37
CA VAL A 207 -9.97 -4.32 21.87
C VAL A 207 -9.89 -4.48 23.38
N THR A 208 -8.69 -4.63 23.93
CA THR A 208 -8.48 -4.81 25.37
C THR A 208 -8.96 -3.61 26.16
N LEU A 209 -8.64 -2.39 25.69
CA LEU A 209 -9.05 -1.16 26.35
C LEU A 209 -10.56 -0.93 26.26
N LEU A 210 -11.19 -1.26 25.12
CA LEU A 210 -12.64 -1.16 24.96
C LEU A 210 -13.36 -2.21 25.86
N ALA A 211 -12.88 -3.45 25.88
CA ALA A 211 -13.44 -4.52 26.70
C ALA A 211 -13.34 -4.24 28.21
N SER A 212 -12.25 -3.60 28.66
CA SER A 212 -12.08 -3.22 30.06
C SER A 212 -12.88 -1.98 30.48
N GLY A 213 -13.41 -1.22 29.49
CA GLY A 213 -14.10 0.05 29.73
C GLY A 213 -13.16 1.24 29.99
N GLU A 214 -11.84 1.07 29.78
CA GLU A 214 -10.87 2.15 29.88
C GLU A 214 -11.05 3.20 28.77
N VAL A 215 -11.56 2.76 27.61
CA VAL A 215 -12.03 3.63 26.52
C VAL A 215 -13.50 3.36 26.21
N GLN A 216 -14.19 4.32 25.62
CA GLN A 216 -15.61 4.21 25.29
C GLN A 216 -15.84 3.90 23.82
N GLY A 217 -14.81 4.09 22.98
CA GLY A 217 -14.82 3.76 21.57
C GLY A 217 -13.46 3.27 21.10
N ALA A 218 -13.43 2.61 19.95
CA ALA A 218 -12.21 2.18 19.31
C ALA A 218 -12.40 2.10 17.77
N ALA A 219 -11.35 2.41 17.02
CA ALA A 219 -11.29 2.20 15.57
C ALA A 219 -10.19 1.19 15.27
N ASP A 220 -10.58 0.06 14.67
CA ASP A 220 -9.69 -1.02 14.25
C ASP A 220 -10.45 -1.98 13.32
N GLN A 221 -9.83 -3.07 12.89
CA GLN A 221 -10.48 -4.09 12.06
C GLN A 221 -11.73 -4.67 12.73
N LEU A 222 -12.86 -4.66 12.02
CA LEU A 222 -14.17 -5.15 12.49
C LEU A 222 -14.08 -6.56 13.11
N ALA A 223 -13.31 -7.45 12.48
CA ALA A 223 -13.16 -8.82 12.93
C ALA A 223 -12.61 -8.94 14.36
N LYS A 224 -11.85 -7.96 14.86
CA LYS A 224 -11.37 -7.91 16.24
C LYS A 224 -12.48 -7.70 17.26
N PHE A 225 -13.57 -7.09 16.87
CA PHE A 225 -14.70 -6.75 17.75
C PHE A 225 -15.88 -7.72 17.64
N SER A 226 -15.84 -8.71 16.73
CA SER A 226 -16.97 -9.58 16.40
C SER A 226 -17.61 -10.20 17.64
N SER A 227 -16.82 -10.79 18.56
CA SER A 227 -17.36 -11.43 19.78
C SER A 227 -18.05 -10.45 20.73
N MET A 228 -17.58 -9.20 20.80
CA MET A 228 -18.18 -8.15 21.64
C MET A 228 -19.47 -7.61 21.00
N ILE A 229 -19.49 -7.51 19.67
CA ILE A 229 -20.68 -7.12 18.91
C ILE A 229 -21.76 -8.19 19.05
N ASP A 230 -21.42 -9.47 18.89
CA ASP A 230 -22.35 -10.60 19.04
C ASP A 230 -22.91 -10.69 20.46
N ALA A 231 -22.12 -10.34 21.48
CA ALA A 231 -22.57 -10.26 22.86
C ALA A 231 -23.47 -9.04 23.17
N GLY A 232 -23.51 -8.04 22.26
CA GLY A 232 -24.25 -6.79 22.45
C GLY A 232 -23.61 -5.82 23.45
N ASP A 233 -22.33 -5.97 23.73
CA ASP A 233 -21.57 -5.07 24.61
C ASP A 233 -21.13 -3.80 23.90
N VAL A 234 -20.90 -3.89 22.59
CA VAL A 234 -20.51 -2.80 21.71
C VAL A 234 -21.29 -2.86 20.39
N HIS A 235 -21.27 -1.77 19.64
CA HIS A 235 -21.82 -1.74 18.26
C HIS A 235 -21.02 -0.78 17.37
N VAL A 236 -21.21 -0.90 16.06
CA VAL A 236 -20.67 0.02 15.05
C VAL A 236 -21.48 1.31 15.12
N LEU A 237 -20.82 2.43 15.38
CA LEU A 237 -21.43 3.75 15.34
C LEU A 237 -21.29 4.42 13.97
N ALA A 238 -20.15 4.23 13.32
CA ALA A 238 -19.88 4.74 11.97
C ALA A 238 -18.90 3.84 11.23
N ASP A 239 -19.02 3.80 9.92
CA ASP A 239 -18.14 3.13 8.99
C ASP A 239 -18.05 3.92 7.67
N GLY A 240 -17.35 3.38 6.66
CA GLY A 240 -17.16 4.03 5.38
C GLY A 240 -18.45 4.24 4.58
N ALA A 241 -19.46 3.41 4.78
CA ALA A 241 -20.75 3.57 4.12
C ALA A 241 -21.48 4.86 4.57
N VAL A 242 -21.28 5.27 5.84
CA VAL A 242 -21.86 6.53 6.39
C VAL A 242 -21.10 7.76 5.89
N SER A 243 -19.80 7.64 5.70
CA SER A 243 -18.89 8.75 5.35
C SER A 243 -18.49 8.80 3.88
N GLU A 244 -19.04 7.91 3.05
CA GLU A 244 -18.75 7.79 1.61
C GLU A 244 -17.25 7.65 1.32
N THR A 245 -16.52 6.92 2.19
CA THR A 245 -15.09 6.62 2.07
C THR A 245 -14.83 5.14 2.25
N CYS A 246 -13.63 4.70 1.90
CA CYS A 246 -13.19 3.33 2.08
C CYS A 246 -11.72 3.29 2.53
N GLN A 247 -11.29 2.14 3.04
CA GLN A 247 -9.88 1.81 3.16
C GLN A 247 -9.45 1.10 1.88
N ILE A 248 -8.26 1.39 1.39
CA ILE A 248 -7.66 0.74 0.24
C ILE A 248 -6.47 -0.08 0.71
N SER A 249 -6.50 -1.39 0.46
CA SER A 249 -5.31 -2.21 0.55
C SER A 249 -4.53 -2.07 -0.74
N ALA A 250 -3.40 -1.35 -0.68
CA ALA A 250 -2.56 -1.09 -1.84
C ALA A 250 -1.71 -2.32 -2.18
N PHE A 251 -1.59 -2.61 -3.47
CA PHE A 251 -0.57 -3.50 -4.00
C PHE A 251 0.62 -2.65 -4.45
N VAL A 252 1.77 -2.87 -3.85
CA VAL A 252 2.97 -2.08 -4.11
C VAL A 252 4.07 -2.92 -4.74
N GLY A 253 4.89 -2.27 -5.57
CA GLY A 253 6.05 -2.87 -6.20
C GLY A 253 7.28 -1.99 -6.07
N ARG A 254 8.45 -2.61 -5.82
CA ARG A 254 9.72 -1.90 -5.78
C ARG A 254 10.04 -1.33 -7.16
N THR A 255 10.21 -0.02 -7.23
CA THR A 255 10.34 0.72 -8.50
C THR A 255 11.44 0.17 -9.39
N GLU A 256 12.64 -0.03 -8.84
CA GLU A 256 13.78 -0.58 -9.59
C GLU A 256 13.52 -1.98 -10.14
N PHE A 257 12.85 -2.85 -9.36
CA PHE A 257 12.48 -4.19 -9.81
C PHE A 257 11.45 -4.15 -10.93
N CYS A 258 10.38 -3.38 -10.73
CA CYS A 258 9.30 -3.26 -11.70
C CYS A 258 9.77 -2.65 -13.04
N GLU A 259 10.67 -1.66 -12.99
CA GLU A 259 11.26 -1.07 -14.21
C GLU A 259 12.18 -2.05 -14.93
N LYS A 260 12.92 -2.86 -14.20
CA LYS A 260 13.83 -3.85 -14.78
C LYS A 260 13.10 -5.06 -15.34
N TYR A 261 11.97 -5.45 -14.73
CA TYR A 261 11.22 -6.66 -15.06
C TYR A 261 9.73 -6.37 -15.26
N PRO A 262 9.34 -5.52 -16.22
CA PRO A 262 7.97 -5.09 -16.38
C PRO A 262 7.00 -6.23 -16.74
N GLU A 263 7.43 -7.23 -17.51
CA GLU A 263 6.62 -8.39 -17.87
C GLU A 263 6.39 -9.31 -16.67
N ILE A 264 7.40 -9.51 -15.81
CA ILE A 264 7.25 -10.26 -14.57
C ILE A 264 6.25 -9.54 -13.66
N THR A 265 6.37 -8.21 -13.53
CA THR A 265 5.46 -7.39 -12.73
C THR A 265 4.02 -7.54 -13.22
N ALA A 266 3.77 -7.42 -14.52
CA ALA A 266 2.45 -7.59 -15.10
C ALA A 266 1.89 -9.02 -14.88
N LYS A 267 2.73 -10.07 -15.00
CA LYS A 267 2.31 -11.45 -14.73
C LYS A 267 1.95 -11.65 -13.25
N VAL A 268 2.71 -11.10 -12.31
CA VAL A 268 2.37 -11.16 -10.88
C VAL A 268 1.00 -10.55 -10.61
N LEU A 269 0.69 -9.37 -11.18
CA LEU A 269 -0.62 -8.73 -11.06
C LEU A 269 -1.74 -9.63 -11.64
N LYS A 270 -1.51 -10.30 -12.77
CA LYS A 270 -2.48 -11.25 -13.34
C LYS A 270 -2.73 -12.45 -12.43
N VAL A 271 -1.68 -12.98 -11.80
CA VAL A 271 -1.84 -14.11 -10.86
C VAL A 271 -2.65 -13.69 -9.64
N VAL A 272 -2.42 -12.50 -9.10
CA VAL A 272 -3.20 -11.97 -7.97
C VAL A 272 -4.67 -11.85 -8.35
N GLN A 273 -5.00 -11.26 -9.51
CA GLN A 273 -6.38 -11.20 -10.00
C GLN A 273 -7.00 -12.60 -10.22
N ARG A 274 -6.23 -13.56 -10.77
CA ARG A 274 -6.69 -14.95 -10.95
C ARG A 274 -7.11 -15.58 -9.61
N VAL A 275 -6.44 -15.25 -8.51
CA VAL A 275 -6.81 -15.73 -7.17
C VAL A 275 -8.10 -15.09 -6.69
N ASP A 276 -8.30 -13.80 -6.92
CA ASP A 276 -9.56 -13.12 -6.62
C ASP A 276 -10.73 -13.74 -7.38
N ASP A 277 -10.57 -13.92 -8.70
CA ASP A 277 -11.56 -14.55 -9.56
C ASP A 277 -11.89 -15.97 -9.08
N TRP A 278 -10.86 -16.77 -8.74
CA TRP A 278 -11.04 -18.10 -8.19
C TRP A 278 -11.81 -18.10 -6.87
N MET A 279 -11.53 -17.16 -5.95
CA MET A 279 -12.31 -17.04 -4.71
C MET A 279 -13.77 -16.67 -4.98
N ALA A 280 -14.03 -15.83 -5.98
CA ALA A 280 -15.37 -15.39 -6.35
C ALA A 280 -16.21 -16.48 -7.03
N GLU A 281 -15.59 -17.52 -7.62
CA GLU A 281 -16.29 -18.58 -8.36
C GLU A 281 -17.20 -19.44 -7.48
N SER A 282 -16.84 -19.72 -6.23
CA SER A 282 -17.63 -20.61 -5.37
C SER A 282 -17.32 -20.48 -3.87
N GLU A 283 -18.32 -20.84 -3.05
CA GLU A 283 -18.18 -20.97 -1.60
C GLU A 283 -17.13 -22.03 -1.19
N ASP A 284 -16.95 -23.08 -1.99
CA ASP A 284 -15.93 -24.11 -1.74
C ASP A 284 -14.51 -23.54 -1.91
N ASN A 285 -14.31 -22.66 -2.91
CA ASN A 285 -13.03 -21.96 -3.11
C ASN A 285 -12.75 -21.00 -1.96
N GLN A 286 -13.75 -20.22 -1.54
CA GLN A 286 -13.65 -19.33 -0.38
C GLN A 286 -13.29 -20.12 0.88
N LYS A 287 -13.98 -21.23 1.14
CA LYS A 287 -13.69 -22.08 2.27
C LYS A 287 -12.25 -22.61 2.25
N LYS A 288 -11.79 -23.08 1.08
CA LYS A 288 -10.39 -23.52 0.91
C LYS A 288 -9.41 -22.38 1.17
N ALA A 289 -9.69 -21.18 0.68
CA ALA A 289 -8.89 -19.99 0.93
C ALA A 289 -8.81 -19.68 2.43
N PHE A 290 -9.95 -19.61 3.12
CA PHE A 290 -10.01 -19.28 4.55
C PHE A 290 -9.34 -20.34 5.43
N THR A 291 -9.53 -21.63 5.12
CA THR A 291 -8.81 -22.71 5.80
C THR A 291 -7.30 -22.59 5.62
N THR A 292 -6.82 -22.32 4.38
CA THR A 292 -5.40 -22.13 4.10
C THR A 292 -4.83 -20.94 4.88
N LEU A 293 -5.51 -19.78 4.85
CA LEU A 293 -5.09 -18.59 5.59
C LEU A 293 -5.11 -18.80 7.12
N ALA A 294 -6.12 -19.50 7.64
CA ALA A 294 -6.21 -19.83 9.05
C ALA A 294 -5.03 -20.70 9.52
N GLU A 295 -4.63 -21.69 8.73
CA GLU A 295 -3.49 -22.55 9.01
C GLU A 295 -2.16 -21.77 9.02
N ILE A 296 -1.98 -20.85 8.08
CA ILE A 296 -0.76 -20.03 7.95
C ILE A 296 -0.66 -19.01 9.08
N THR A 297 -1.74 -18.28 9.33
CA THR A 297 -1.75 -17.12 10.23
C THR A 297 -2.10 -17.45 11.67
N GLN A 298 -2.56 -18.68 11.92
CA GLN A 298 -3.07 -19.16 13.23
C GLN A 298 -4.28 -18.34 13.71
N ARG A 299 -5.10 -17.83 12.78
CA ARG A 299 -6.36 -17.12 13.05
C ARG A 299 -7.55 -18.03 12.76
N GLU A 300 -8.73 -17.69 13.29
CA GLU A 300 -9.97 -18.39 12.99
C GLU A 300 -10.43 -18.15 11.55
N GLU A 301 -11.03 -19.14 10.89
CA GLU A 301 -11.59 -18.99 9.54
C GLU A 301 -12.64 -17.86 9.45
N THR A 302 -13.39 -17.64 10.55
CA THR A 302 -14.38 -16.57 10.65
C THR A 302 -13.79 -15.18 10.51
N TRP A 303 -12.52 -15.00 10.89
CA TRP A 303 -11.79 -13.75 10.63
C TRP A 303 -11.78 -13.44 9.14
N PHE A 304 -11.34 -14.40 8.33
CA PHE A 304 -11.19 -14.22 6.87
C PHE A 304 -12.54 -14.10 6.16
N SER A 305 -13.55 -14.84 6.59
CA SER A 305 -14.88 -14.71 6.00
C SER A 305 -15.53 -13.35 6.29
N THR A 306 -15.30 -12.78 7.47
CA THR A 306 -15.76 -11.43 7.81
C THR A 306 -15.04 -10.38 6.96
N MET A 307 -13.71 -10.50 6.83
CA MET A 307 -12.90 -9.60 6.00
C MET A 307 -13.33 -9.67 4.53
N TYR A 308 -13.51 -10.88 4.01
CA TYR A 308 -13.92 -11.09 2.61
C TYR A 308 -15.30 -10.49 2.32
N SER A 309 -16.27 -10.70 3.19
CA SER A 309 -17.64 -10.21 2.99
C SER A 309 -17.77 -8.67 3.03
N GLY A 310 -16.82 -8.01 3.68
CA GLY A 310 -16.79 -6.54 3.81
C GLY A 310 -15.88 -5.83 2.79
N SER A 311 -15.35 -6.56 1.81
CA SER A 311 -14.35 -6.01 0.87
C SER A 311 -14.72 -6.29 -0.58
N ASN A 312 -14.31 -5.36 -1.47
CA ASN A 312 -14.38 -5.51 -2.91
C ASN A 312 -12.96 -5.82 -3.42
N PHE A 313 -12.72 -7.08 -3.74
CA PHE A 313 -11.43 -7.54 -4.25
C PHE A 313 -11.24 -7.22 -5.72
N GLY A 314 -9.99 -7.10 -6.15
CA GLY A 314 -9.58 -6.86 -7.52
C GLY A 314 -8.39 -5.93 -7.63
N ILE A 315 -7.51 -6.23 -8.58
CA ILE A 315 -6.23 -5.54 -8.74
C ILE A 315 -6.35 -4.13 -9.31
N ASN A 316 -7.46 -3.82 -9.99
CA ASN A 316 -7.69 -2.53 -10.64
C ASN A 316 -8.07 -1.45 -9.65
N LEU A 317 -7.51 -0.26 -9.82
CA LEU A 317 -7.94 0.95 -9.12
C LEU A 317 -9.13 1.58 -9.86
N THR A 318 -10.26 1.70 -9.16
CA THR A 318 -11.46 2.37 -9.67
C THR A 318 -11.34 3.90 -9.58
N GLU A 319 -12.28 4.64 -10.18
CA GLU A 319 -12.35 6.10 -10.00
C GLU A 319 -12.57 6.47 -8.52
N GLN A 320 -13.31 5.68 -7.77
CA GLN A 320 -13.50 5.85 -6.33
C GLN A 320 -12.19 5.67 -5.57
N ASP A 321 -11.42 4.63 -5.88
CA ASP A 321 -10.12 4.38 -5.24
C ASP A 321 -9.15 5.55 -5.48
N LEU A 322 -9.07 6.02 -6.72
CA LEU A 322 -8.21 7.16 -7.07
C LEU A 322 -8.62 8.45 -6.32
N ARG A 323 -9.93 8.69 -6.17
CA ARG A 323 -10.44 9.80 -5.37
C ARG A 323 -10.04 9.65 -3.91
N VAL A 324 -10.28 8.48 -3.31
CA VAL A 324 -9.97 8.22 -1.90
C VAL A 324 -8.46 8.31 -1.64
N LEU A 325 -7.61 7.77 -2.52
CA LEU A 325 -6.15 7.92 -2.40
C LEU A 325 -5.74 9.40 -2.41
N GLY A 326 -6.37 10.23 -3.26
CA GLY A 326 -6.15 11.67 -3.26
C GLY A 326 -6.58 12.35 -1.95
N GLU A 327 -7.72 11.97 -1.40
CA GLU A 327 -8.23 12.48 -0.11
C GLU A 327 -7.31 12.06 1.05
N VAL A 328 -6.83 10.81 1.06
CA VAL A 328 -5.85 10.31 2.04
C VAL A 328 -4.54 11.10 1.94
N LEU A 329 -4.04 11.32 0.72
CA LEU A 329 -2.82 12.09 0.50
C LEU A 329 -2.95 13.52 1.06
N GLU A 330 -4.06 14.22 0.76
CA GLU A 330 -4.30 15.58 1.28
C GLU A 330 -4.51 15.59 2.80
N PHE A 331 -5.17 14.58 3.35
CA PHE A 331 -5.27 14.39 4.80
C PHE A 331 -3.88 14.25 5.45
N MET A 332 -3.01 13.39 4.88
CA MET A 332 -1.68 13.17 5.42
C MET A 332 -0.81 14.43 5.33
N LYS A 333 -0.92 15.21 4.24
CA LYS A 333 -0.26 16.53 4.12
C LYS A 333 -0.73 17.49 5.20
N SER A 334 -2.04 17.59 5.40
CA SER A 334 -2.66 18.54 6.33
C SER A 334 -2.36 18.24 7.81
N ASN A 335 -1.96 17.00 8.11
CA ASN A 335 -1.65 16.53 9.45
C ASN A 335 -0.14 16.26 9.68
N ASP A 336 0.71 16.77 8.81
CA ASP A 336 2.19 16.62 8.91
C ASP A 336 2.65 15.15 9.04
N LEU A 337 1.93 14.22 8.36
CA LEU A 337 2.21 12.77 8.39
C LEU A 337 3.18 12.31 7.29
N LEU A 338 3.66 13.20 6.45
CA LEU A 338 4.54 12.91 5.32
C LEU A 338 5.96 13.43 5.55
N SER A 339 6.97 12.64 5.20
CA SER A 339 8.36 13.07 5.17
C SER A 339 8.62 14.11 4.09
N ASN A 340 7.98 13.97 2.93
CA ASN A 340 7.95 14.96 1.86
C ASN A 340 6.50 15.34 1.55
N PRO A 341 6.02 16.53 1.97
CA PRO A 341 4.64 16.97 1.72
C PRO A 341 4.37 17.39 0.27
N ASP A 342 5.40 17.54 -0.57
CA ASP A 342 5.26 18.00 -1.96
C ASP A 342 4.91 16.85 -2.93
N ILE A 343 4.83 15.59 -2.46
CA ILE A 343 4.47 14.45 -3.31
C ILE A 343 3.04 14.60 -3.87
N THR A 344 2.85 14.06 -5.05
CA THR A 344 1.59 14.11 -5.82
C THR A 344 1.06 12.69 -6.07
N MET A 345 -0.12 12.58 -6.67
CA MET A 345 -0.66 11.29 -7.11
C MET A 345 0.25 10.58 -8.11
N ASP A 346 0.94 11.32 -9.00
CA ASP A 346 1.88 10.76 -9.98
C ASP A 346 3.14 10.18 -9.29
N ASP A 347 3.50 10.70 -8.12
CA ASP A 347 4.63 10.17 -7.35
C ASP A 347 4.27 8.86 -6.65
N ILE A 348 3.02 8.68 -6.24
CA ILE A 348 2.58 7.49 -5.51
C ILE A 348 2.09 6.35 -6.40
N LEU A 349 1.68 6.63 -7.65
CA LEU A 349 1.09 5.64 -8.58
C LEU A 349 2.02 5.30 -9.74
N GLU A 350 2.00 4.02 -10.17
CA GLU A 350 2.60 3.56 -11.41
C GLU A 350 1.73 2.47 -12.04
N LEU A 351 0.77 2.88 -12.86
CA LEU A 351 -0.31 2.01 -13.33
C LEU A 351 -0.05 1.35 -14.69
N LYS A 352 1.09 1.62 -15.33
CA LYS A 352 1.46 1.02 -16.63
C LYS A 352 1.48 -0.51 -16.60
N TYR A 353 1.79 -1.10 -15.44
CA TYR A 353 1.84 -2.56 -15.29
C TYR A 353 0.44 -3.21 -15.29
N LEU A 354 -0.59 -2.48 -14.82
CA LEU A 354 -2.00 -2.89 -14.97
C LEU A 354 -2.42 -2.88 -16.44
N GLU A 355 -2.00 -1.86 -17.21
CA GLU A 355 -2.26 -1.80 -18.64
C GLU A 355 -1.59 -2.96 -19.38
N MET A 356 -0.33 -3.27 -19.05
CA MET A 356 0.39 -4.43 -19.59
C MET A 356 -0.29 -5.76 -19.23
N ALA A 357 -0.87 -5.85 -18.05
CA ALA A 357 -1.63 -7.00 -17.59
C ALA A 357 -3.04 -7.11 -18.22
N GLY A 358 -3.49 -6.07 -18.93
CA GLY A 358 -4.79 -6.04 -19.61
C GLY A 358 -5.96 -5.57 -18.74
N TYR A 359 -5.71 -4.84 -17.65
CA TYR A 359 -6.73 -4.39 -16.67
C TYR A 359 -7.05 -2.89 -16.76
N ARG A 360 -6.45 -2.12 -17.63
CA ARG A 360 -6.73 -0.70 -17.86
C ARG A 360 -6.87 -0.38 -19.33
#